data_610ade3d5d63c64bda4581c276c2dfdd
#
_entry.id   610ade3d5d63c64bda4581c276c2dfdd
#
_cell.length_a   1.000
_cell.length_b   1.000
_cell.length_c   1.000
_cell.angle_alpha   90.00
_cell.angle_beta   90.00
_cell.angle_gamma   90.00
#
_symmetry.space_group_name_H-M   'P 1'
#
loop_
_entity.id
_entity.type
_entity.pdbx_description
1 polymer ?
#
loop_
_entity_poly.entity_id
_entity_poly.type
_entity_poly.pdbx_seq_one_letter_code
_entity_poly.pdbx_strand_id
1 'polypeptide(L)'
;MTRISRISASSRLRTSLAGLLLGLIGFLAPAVAPAAGVLPQELPPLRWAADAEGGAPYIFKDPKDVHREIGFEVDLARALEEELGRRIEFVQYDFKSLISGLQRGDFDLAMNGLEVTPDRLKAVRFSRPYYVYQLQLVARAGEKRFETLEQCKRIGGVVGTLEETAAERLLDKMGIAKKVYDGQVEAYVDLELGRTDGVLMDLPIAVYYAQPNPKLKFTGPPLAEGLYAIAFRMDQEKLAQQFDRAIERLLSNGRLREIYQKWRLWNTAQEKLAGEDLVSDVLRESGRRWSFRRYFPLLCQGAVVTVEITLLSMSLAVLLGMPIALLRLYAPAPLRLAATIYVEFFRGIPVLLLLYFLYYGLPTIAEHYNLGWAMKLGPMQVAVLGFGLNYAAYEAEIYRAGIRAIPVGQWEAAASLGMRPWATFRRIILPQAIRGILPPMTNDLVALFKDTSIVSVIAVVELTKQYQILSKSSLKYLEIGLVTAMLYLLMSVPLGRLSRRLEQRWGKGP
;
A
#
# COMPACT_ATOMS: atom_id res chain seq x y z
N MET A 1 -42.91 22.02 -43.24
CA MET A 1 -42.49 22.04 -44.66
C MET A 1 -41.23 21.22 -44.72
N THR A 2 -41.27 20.20 -45.22
CA THR A 2 -41.22 19.23 -46.32
C THR A 2 -40.16 18.22 -46.06
N ARG A 3 -40.57 17.00 -45.77
CA ARG A 3 -40.72 15.77 -46.58
C ARG A 3 -39.37 15.18 -47.02
N ILE A 4 -39.00 14.00 -46.48
CA ILE A 4 -39.29 12.63 -46.99
C ILE A 4 -38.47 12.30 -48.25
N SER A 5 -37.63 11.25 -48.18
CA SER A 5 -37.95 10.04 -48.95
C SER A 5 -36.97 8.90 -48.64
N ARG A 6 -37.58 7.76 -48.33
CA ARG A 6 -37.07 6.38 -48.42
C ARG A 6 -36.90 5.97 -49.90
N ILE A 7 -36.02 5.00 -50.17
CA ILE A 7 -36.15 3.94 -51.20
C ILE A 7 -35.05 2.90 -50.79
N SER A 8 -35.20 1.71 -50.34
CA SER A 8 -35.99 0.49 -50.66
C SER A 8 -35.67 -0.12 -52.00
N ALA A 9 -35.43 -1.40 -51.93
CA ALA A 9 -35.51 -2.49 -52.91
C ALA A 9 -34.18 -2.94 -53.52
N SER A 10 -33.86 -4.16 -53.57
CA SER A 10 -34.41 -5.49 -53.57
C SER A 10 -33.58 -6.38 -54.51
N SER A 11 -33.16 -7.49 -54.01
CA SER A 11 -33.42 -8.84 -54.50
C SER A 11 -32.94 -9.28 -55.89
N ARG A 12 -32.37 -10.48 -55.84
CA ARG A 12 -32.32 -11.55 -56.82
C ARG A 12 -31.28 -11.47 -57.93
N LEU A 13 -30.39 -12.46 -57.91
CA LEU A 13 -30.43 -13.48 -58.97
C LEU A 13 -29.70 -14.72 -58.51
N ARG A 14 -30.48 -15.83 -58.43
CA ARG A 14 -30.06 -17.22 -58.41
C ARG A 14 -29.82 -17.66 -59.85
N THR A 15 -29.08 -18.74 -59.95
CA THR A 15 -29.06 -19.83 -60.95
C THR A 15 -27.79 -19.87 -61.77
N SER A 16 -27.08 -20.96 -61.52
CA SER A 16 -26.96 -22.14 -62.39
C SER A 16 -25.73 -22.14 -63.28
N LEU A 17 -24.87 -23.06 -62.95
CA LEU A 17 -24.29 -23.96 -64.01
C LEU A 17 -23.66 -25.16 -63.30
N ALA A 18 -24.44 -26.23 -63.26
CA ALA A 18 -23.96 -27.58 -63.11
C ALA A 18 -23.67 -28.11 -64.52
N GLY A 19 -22.56 -28.80 -64.68
CA GLY A 19 -22.46 -29.69 -65.80
C GLY A 19 -21.05 -29.79 -66.42
N LEU A 20 -20.61 -30.99 -66.46
CA LEU A 20 -19.56 -31.65 -67.31
C LEU A 20 -18.10 -31.39 -66.94
N LEU A 21 -17.48 -32.41 -66.35
CA LEU A 21 -16.65 -33.34 -67.10
C LEU A 21 -16.22 -34.50 -66.20
N LEU A 22 -16.83 -35.66 -66.45
CA LEU A 22 -16.27 -36.99 -66.14
C LEU A 22 -15.12 -37.28 -67.07
N GLY A 23 -14.03 -37.76 -66.50
CA GLY A 23 -13.09 -38.55 -67.29
C GLY A 23 -11.62 -38.27 -67.02
N LEU A 24 -11.05 -38.98 -66.09
CA LEU A 24 -9.75 -39.66 -66.23
C LEU A 24 -9.39 -40.34 -64.91
N ILE A 25 -9.73 -41.63 -64.84
CA ILE A 25 -9.22 -42.51 -63.79
C ILE A 25 -7.79 -42.80 -64.15
N GLY A 26 -6.86 -42.23 -63.41
CA GLY A 26 -5.43 -42.62 -63.39
C GLY A 26 -5.08 -43.12 -62.02
N PHE A 27 -4.80 -44.40 -61.92
CA PHE A 27 -4.25 -45.05 -60.74
C PHE A 27 -2.97 -44.39 -60.32
N LEU A 28 -3.02 -43.69 -59.18
CA LEU A 28 -1.82 -43.33 -58.40
C LEU A 28 -2.04 -43.80 -56.96
N ALA A 29 -1.23 -44.84 -56.64
CA ALA A 29 -1.14 -45.32 -55.25
C ALA A 29 -0.83 -44.17 -54.31
N PRO A 30 -1.47 -44.11 -53.11
CA PRO A 30 -1.10 -43.04 -52.12
C PRO A 30 0.33 -43.35 -51.63
N ALA A 31 1.27 -42.48 -51.97
CA ALA A 31 2.53 -42.39 -51.26
C ALA A 31 2.22 -42.13 -49.80
N VAL A 32 2.52 -43.06 -48.92
CA VAL A 32 2.51 -42.89 -47.48
C VAL A 32 3.52 -41.78 -47.17
N ALA A 33 3.05 -40.57 -47.02
CA ALA A 33 3.86 -39.48 -46.44
C ALA A 33 4.29 -39.93 -45.05
N PRO A 34 5.60 -39.79 -44.67
CA PRO A 34 6.00 -40.06 -43.31
C PRO A 34 5.18 -39.15 -42.40
N ALA A 35 4.58 -39.73 -41.36
CA ALA A 35 3.85 -39.00 -40.34
C ALA A 35 4.73 -37.84 -39.91
N ALA A 36 4.29 -36.61 -40.20
CA ALA A 36 4.91 -35.43 -39.68
C ALA A 36 4.93 -35.62 -38.18
N GLY A 37 6.14 -35.72 -37.61
CA GLY A 37 6.31 -35.83 -36.18
C GLY A 37 5.54 -34.70 -35.57
N VAL A 38 4.59 -35.03 -34.73
CA VAL A 38 3.90 -34.08 -33.86
C VAL A 38 5.01 -33.42 -33.05
N LEU A 39 5.37 -32.17 -33.40
CA LEU A 39 6.26 -31.40 -32.59
C LEU A 39 5.67 -31.44 -31.18
N PRO A 40 6.48 -31.66 -30.13
CA PRO A 40 5.98 -31.66 -28.77
C PRO A 40 5.24 -30.36 -28.60
N GLN A 41 3.96 -30.42 -28.28
CA GLN A 41 3.15 -29.24 -27.99
C GLN A 41 3.79 -28.61 -26.77
N GLU A 42 4.51 -27.50 -26.93
CA GLU A 42 5.10 -26.77 -25.81
C GLU A 42 3.97 -26.43 -24.84
N LEU A 43 4.10 -26.92 -23.61
CA LEU A 43 3.14 -26.58 -22.55
C LEU A 43 3.09 -25.06 -22.37
N PRO A 44 1.90 -24.47 -22.18
CA PRO A 44 1.79 -23.05 -21.95
C PRO A 44 2.67 -22.63 -20.77
N PRO A 45 3.31 -21.45 -20.81
CA PRO A 45 4.16 -20.99 -19.74
C PRO A 45 3.39 -20.94 -18.41
N LEU A 46 4.09 -21.14 -17.30
CA LEU A 46 3.56 -20.95 -15.96
C LEU A 46 3.65 -19.48 -15.60
N ARG A 47 2.57 -18.88 -15.14
CA ARG A 47 2.54 -17.49 -14.67
C ARG A 47 2.95 -17.42 -13.21
N TRP A 48 4.09 -16.79 -12.97
CA TRP A 48 4.65 -16.55 -11.64
C TRP A 48 4.35 -15.11 -11.18
N ALA A 49 3.57 -14.95 -10.12
CA ALA A 49 3.31 -13.65 -9.53
C ALA A 49 4.27 -13.30 -8.39
N ALA A 50 4.77 -12.07 -8.42
CA ALA A 50 5.59 -11.47 -7.40
C ALA A 50 5.50 -9.93 -7.49
N ASP A 51 5.98 -9.24 -6.46
CA ASP A 51 6.04 -7.79 -6.39
C ASP A 51 7.48 -7.30 -6.62
N ALA A 52 7.74 -6.74 -7.80
CA ALA A 52 9.04 -6.19 -8.15
C ALA A 52 9.22 -4.71 -7.75
N GLU A 53 8.18 -4.03 -7.27
CA GLU A 53 8.25 -2.59 -6.92
C GLU A 53 8.94 -2.31 -5.58
N GLY A 54 9.04 -3.29 -4.73
CA GLY A 54 9.74 -3.19 -3.44
C GLY A 54 10.41 -4.50 -3.05
N GLY A 55 10.55 -5.44 -3.97
CA GLY A 55 10.88 -6.83 -3.70
C GLY A 55 12.37 -7.18 -3.63
N ALA A 56 13.28 -6.23 -3.57
CA ALA A 56 14.70 -6.57 -3.41
C ALA A 56 14.98 -7.22 -2.04
N PRO A 57 15.80 -8.29 -1.99
CA PRO A 57 16.59 -8.92 -3.06
C PRO A 57 15.88 -10.07 -3.79
N TYR A 58 14.59 -10.30 -3.57
CA TYR A 58 13.82 -11.40 -4.15
C TYR A 58 13.65 -11.23 -5.67
N ILE A 59 12.90 -10.22 -6.05
CA ILE A 59 12.72 -9.76 -7.43
C ILE A 59 12.61 -8.23 -7.43
N PHE A 60 13.30 -7.55 -8.33
CA PHE A 60 13.25 -6.10 -8.48
C PHE A 60 13.79 -5.69 -9.85
N LYS A 61 13.55 -4.44 -10.25
CA LYS A 61 14.05 -3.90 -11.51
C LYS A 61 15.57 -3.69 -11.47
N ASP A 62 16.28 -4.09 -12.52
CA ASP A 62 17.71 -3.83 -12.64
C ASP A 62 17.94 -2.31 -12.72
N PRO A 63 18.74 -1.71 -11.83
CA PRO A 63 19.07 -0.27 -11.91
C PRO A 63 19.73 0.17 -13.23
N LYS A 64 20.31 -0.77 -13.99
CA LYS A 64 20.94 -0.53 -15.29
C LYS A 64 20.01 -0.73 -16.46
N ASP A 65 18.97 -1.52 -16.29
CA ASP A 65 17.97 -1.81 -17.31
C ASP A 65 16.59 -2.02 -16.66
N VAL A 66 15.78 -0.98 -16.62
CA VAL A 66 14.46 -0.96 -15.98
C VAL A 66 13.43 -1.94 -16.61
N HIS A 67 13.75 -2.51 -17.78
CA HIS A 67 12.92 -3.52 -18.43
C HIS A 67 13.27 -4.95 -18.00
N ARG A 68 14.32 -5.12 -17.19
CA ARG A 68 14.81 -6.41 -16.74
C ARG A 68 14.56 -6.58 -15.24
N GLU A 69 13.98 -7.71 -14.87
CA GLU A 69 13.89 -8.16 -13.48
C GLU A 69 15.18 -8.94 -13.12
N ILE A 70 15.66 -8.66 -11.90
CA ILE A 70 16.77 -9.36 -11.25
C ILE A 70 16.39 -9.68 -9.80
N GLY A 71 17.07 -10.63 -9.21
CA GLY A 71 16.85 -11.08 -7.85
C GLY A 71 17.22 -12.53 -7.67
N PHE A 72 17.37 -12.98 -6.42
CA PHE A 72 17.72 -14.38 -6.20
C PHE A 72 16.56 -15.32 -6.57
N GLU A 73 15.31 -14.89 -6.48
CA GLU A 73 14.16 -15.66 -6.92
C GLU A 73 14.00 -15.65 -8.44
N VAL A 74 14.48 -14.61 -9.13
CA VAL A 74 14.58 -14.63 -10.60
C VAL A 74 15.59 -15.67 -11.06
N ASP A 75 16.74 -15.76 -10.38
CA ASP A 75 17.74 -16.81 -10.67
C ASP A 75 17.18 -18.21 -10.32
N LEU A 76 16.41 -18.33 -9.23
CA LEU A 76 15.72 -19.58 -8.86
C LEU A 76 14.65 -19.95 -9.88
N ALA A 77 13.84 -19.01 -10.36
CA ALA A 77 12.82 -19.27 -11.37
C ALA A 77 13.44 -19.83 -12.65
N ARG A 78 14.58 -19.26 -13.12
CA ARG A 78 15.31 -19.78 -14.28
C ARG A 78 15.84 -21.19 -14.05
N ALA A 79 16.40 -21.47 -12.88
CA ALA A 79 16.85 -22.81 -12.54
C ALA A 79 15.68 -23.82 -12.49
N LEU A 80 14.52 -23.39 -12.02
CA LEU A 80 13.28 -24.19 -12.03
C LEU A 80 12.75 -24.41 -13.46
N GLU A 81 12.83 -23.41 -14.36
CA GLU A 81 12.51 -23.59 -15.79
C GLU A 81 13.35 -24.70 -16.42
N GLU A 82 14.67 -24.67 -16.17
CA GLU A 82 15.60 -25.69 -16.69
C GLU A 82 15.23 -27.08 -16.15
N GLU A 83 14.92 -27.23 -14.87
CA GLU A 83 14.57 -28.52 -14.26
C GLU A 83 13.18 -29.04 -14.65
N LEU A 84 12.22 -28.15 -14.89
CA LEU A 84 10.85 -28.52 -15.27
C LEU A 84 10.67 -28.70 -16.78
N GLY A 85 11.59 -28.15 -17.59
CA GLY A 85 11.44 -28.09 -19.05
C GLY A 85 10.22 -27.26 -19.48
N ARG A 86 9.84 -26.25 -18.69
CA ARG A 86 8.65 -25.41 -18.90
C ARG A 86 8.94 -23.97 -18.53
N ARG A 87 8.59 -23.03 -19.40
CA ARG A 87 8.79 -21.59 -19.16
C ARG A 87 7.99 -21.08 -17.96
N ILE A 88 8.59 -20.17 -17.21
CA ILE A 88 7.98 -19.45 -16.09
C ILE A 88 7.99 -17.96 -16.42
N GLU A 89 6.84 -17.37 -16.62
CA GLU A 89 6.68 -15.95 -16.97
C GLU A 89 6.29 -15.14 -15.74
N PHE A 90 7.03 -14.06 -15.49
CA PHE A 90 6.76 -13.14 -14.39
C PHE A 90 5.50 -12.34 -14.65
N VAL A 91 4.69 -12.16 -13.60
CA VAL A 91 3.49 -11.32 -13.56
C VAL A 91 3.63 -10.38 -12.36
N GLN A 92 3.72 -9.07 -12.61
CA GLN A 92 3.71 -8.08 -11.54
C GLN A 92 2.40 -8.16 -10.77
N TYR A 93 2.49 -8.32 -9.45
CA TYR A 93 1.35 -8.41 -8.58
C TYR A 93 1.71 -7.88 -7.19
N ASP A 94 0.81 -7.14 -6.55
CA ASP A 94 1.04 -6.61 -5.20
C ASP A 94 1.25 -7.74 -4.19
N PHE A 95 2.32 -7.65 -3.38
CA PHE A 95 2.69 -8.69 -2.40
C PHE A 95 1.53 -9.09 -1.48
N LYS A 96 0.77 -8.09 -1.02
CA LYS A 96 -0.34 -8.27 -0.08
C LYS A 96 -1.51 -9.02 -0.70
N SER A 97 -1.60 -9.03 -2.02
CA SER A 97 -2.68 -9.65 -2.80
C SER A 97 -2.32 -11.00 -3.41
N LEU A 98 -1.07 -11.48 -3.23
CA LEU A 98 -0.58 -12.72 -3.84
C LEU A 98 -1.46 -13.95 -3.49
N ILE A 99 -1.77 -14.15 -2.22
CA ILE A 99 -2.58 -15.32 -1.79
C ILE A 99 -4.00 -15.25 -2.37
N SER A 100 -4.64 -14.09 -2.32
CA SER A 100 -6.00 -13.94 -2.86
C SER A 100 -6.05 -14.00 -4.38
N GLY A 101 -5.04 -13.47 -5.08
CA GLY A 101 -4.90 -13.58 -6.53
C GLY A 101 -4.68 -15.03 -6.98
N LEU A 102 -3.84 -15.78 -6.25
CA LEU A 102 -3.63 -17.20 -6.48
C LEU A 102 -4.92 -17.99 -6.32
N GLN A 103 -5.70 -17.74 -5.29
CA GLN A 103 -6.99 -18.39 -5.07
C GLN A 103 -8.00 -18.11 -6.20
N ARG A 104 -7.99 -16.90 -6.77
CA ARG A 104 -8.83 -16.56 -7.93
C ARG A 104 -8.35 -17.18 -9.25
N GLY A 105 -7.07 -17.64 -9.31
CA GLY A 105 -6.46 -18.15 -10.53
C GLY A 105 -5.93 -17.07 -11.48
N ASP A 106 -5.62 -15.89 -10.95
CA ASP A 106 -5.04 -14.80 -11.73
C ASP A 106 -3.66 -15.17 -12.30
N PHE A 107 -2.98 -16.14 -11.66
CA PHE A 107 -1.69 -16.72 -12.02
C PHE A 107 -1.58 -18.17 -11.48
N ASP A 108 -0.48 -18.86 -11.80
CA ASP A 108 -0.35 -20.30 -11.52
C ASP A 108 0.46 -20.57 -10.25
N LEU A 109 1.42 -19.71 -9.91
CA LEU A 109 2.23 -19.81 -8.69
C LEU A 109 2.60 -18.43 -8.16
N ALA A 110 2.86 -18.35 -6.86
CA ALA A 110 3.39 -17.16 -6.21
C ALA A 110 4.70 -17.47 -5.48
N MET A 111 5.72 -16.65 -5.72
CA MET A 111 7.03 -16.73 -5.06
C MET A 111 7.56 -15.32 -4.89
N ASN A 112 7.75 -14.89 -3.65
CA ASN A 112 8.22 -13.54 -3.29
C ASN A 112 8.61 -13.48 -1.80
N GLY A 113 9.49 -14.39 -1.36
CA GLY A 113 9.77 -14.54 0.08
C GLY A 113 8.53 -14.90 0.88
N LEU A 114 7.65 -15.72 0.30
CA LEU A 114 6.41 -16.09 0.97
C LEU A 114 6.68 -17.02 2.16
N GLU A 115 6.46 -16.48 3.37
CA GLU A 115 6.57 -17.26 4.60
C GLU A 115 5.49 -18.35 4.66
N VAL A 116 5.91 -19.57 5.00
CA VAL A 116 5.01 -20.65 5.35
C VAL A 116 4.42 -20.38 6.72
N THR A 117 3.14 -20.07 6.77
CA THR A 117 2.40 -19.84 8.02
C THR A 117 1.18 -20.75 8.11
N PRO A 118 0.70 -21.07 9.33
CA PRO A 118 -0.46 -21.94 9.51
C PRO A 118 -1.74 -21.42 8.83
N ASP A 119 -1.92 -20.11 8.78
CA ASP A 119 -3.12 -19.54 8.15
C ASP A 119 -3.01 -19.58 6.62
N ARG A 120 -1.81 -19.34 6.05
CA ARG A 120 -1.57 -19.53 4.62
C ARG A 120 -1.67 -21.00 4.18
N LEU A 121 -1.22 -21.94 5.01
CA LEU A 121 -1.37 -23.40 4.74
C LEU A 121 -2.84 -23.86 4.62
N LYS A 122 -3.78 -23.14 5.24
CA LYS A 122 -5.22 -23.40 5.06
C LYS A 122 -5.77 -22.81 3.76
N ALA A 123 -5.11 -21.81 3.21
CA ALA A 123 -5.58 -21.02 2.08
C ALA A 123 -4.97 -21.47 0.74
N VAL A 124 -3.73 -21.95 0.76
CA VAL A 124 -2.92 -22.34 -0.40
C VAL A 124 -2.07 -23.57 -0.07
N ARG A 125 -1.63 -24.26 -1.12
CA ARG A 125 -0.65 -25.33 -1.02
C ARG A 125 0.74 -24.75 -1.21
N PHE A 126 1.69 -25.16 -0.38
CA PHE A 126 3.10 -24.80 -0.53
C PHE A 126 3.91 -25.95 -1.12
N SER A 127 4.96 -25.61 -1.88
CA SER A 127 6.05 -26.52 -2.19
C SER A 127 6.85 -26.87 -0.94
N ARG A 128 7.80 -27.80 -1.07
CA ARG A 128 8.90 -27.86 -0.12
C ARG A 128 9.61 -26.50 -0.05
N PRO A 129 10.14 -26.10 1.14
CA PRO A 129 10.83 -24.84 1.28
C PRO A 129 12.06 -24.75 0.38
N TYR A 130 12.26 -23.58 -0.23
CA TYR A 130 13.48 -23.28 -1.00
C TYR A 130 14.48 -22.44 -0.20
N TYR A 131 14.07 -21.76 0.89
CA TYR A 131 14.95 -20.92 1.70
C TYR A 131 14.54 -20.98 3.18
N VAL A 132 15.55 -21.05 4.09
CA VAL A 132 15.35 -20.86 5.53
C VAL A 132 15.76 -19.43 5.88
N TYR A 133 14.80 -18.56 6.14
CA TYR A 133 15.11 -17.20 6.54
C TYR A 133 15.34 -17.12 8.05
N GLN A 134 16.13 -16.13 8.45
CA GLN A 134 16.32 -15.69 9.82
C GLN A 134 16.01 -14.20 9.90
N LEU A 135 15.71 -13.70 11.09
CA LEU A 135 15.47 -12.29 11.33
C LEU A 135 16.75 -11.60 11.76
N GLN A 136 17.03 -10.41 11.22
CA GLN A 136 18.20 -9.61 11.59
C GLN A 136 17.76 -8.28 12.19
N LEU A 137 18.25 -8.01 13.41
CA LEU A 137 18.12 -6.69 14.01
C LEU A 137 19.19 -5.77 13.42
N VAL A 138 18.77 -4.60 12.98
CA VAL A 138 19.62 -3.55 12.43
C VAL A 138 19.46 -2.30 13.28
N ALA A 139 20.57 -1.62 13.57
CA ALA A 139 20.60 -0.35 14.29
C ALA A 139 21.47 0.67 13.54
N ARG A 140 21.40 1.95 13.94
CA ARG A 140 22.35 2.97 13.45
C ARG A 140 23.78 2.60 13.80
N ALA A 141 24.73 2.91 12.94
CA ALA A 141 26.16 2.57 13.14
C ALA A 141 26.69 3.06 14.49
N GLY A 142 26.25 4.24 14.97
CA GLY A 142 26.64 4.82 16.27
C GLY A 142 25.84 4.32 17.47
N GLU A 143 24.90 3.40 17.31
CA GLU A 143 24.07 2.89 18.42
C GLU A 143 24.89 2.02 19.38
N LYS A 144 24.86 2.35 20.68
CA LYS A 144 25.59 1.66 21.74
C LYS A 144 24.70 1.24 22.92
N ARG A 145 23.42 1.63 22.93
CA ARG A 145 22.51 1.41 24.06
C ARG A 145 21.99 -0.03 24.12
N PHE A 146 22.00 -0.74 22.99
CA PHE A 146 21.54 -2.12 22.90
C PHE A 146 22.25 -2.89 21.79
N GLU A 147 22.33 -4.21 21.97
CA GLU A 147 22.81 -5.19 21.00
C GLU A 147 21.78 -6.29 20.74
N THR A 148 20.76 -6.43 21.59
CA THR A 148 19.70 -7.43 21.46
C THR A 148 18.32 -6.80 21.56
N LEU A 149 17.28 -7.52 21.12
CA LEU A 149 15.89 -7.08 21.26
C LEU A 149 15.48 -6.89 22.72
N GLU A 150 15.97 -7.74 23.63
CA GLU A 150 15.68 -7.62 25.06
C GLU A 150 16.28 -6.34 25.65
N GLN A 151 17.49 -5.98 25.22
CA GLN A 151 18.12 -4.72 25.64
C GLN A 151 17.39 -3.53 25.05
N CYS A 152 16.98 -3.60 23.77
CA CYS A 152 16.16 -2.57 23.12
C CYS A 152 14.82 -2.38 23.87
N LYS A 153 14.16 -3.46 24.27
CA LYS A 153 12.95 -3.39 25.10
C LYS A 153 13.19 -2.70 26.43
N ARG A 154 14.29 -3.01 27.13
CA ARG A 154 14.62 -2.42 28.45
C ARG A 154 14.79 -0.92 28.41
N ILE A 155 15.26 -0.36 27.31
CA ILE A 155 15.39 1.08 27.12
C ILE A 155 14.13 1.75 26.56
N GLY A 156 13.03 1.00 26.40
CA GLY A 156 11.80 1.50 25.79
C GLY A 156 11.95 1.81 24.29
N GLY A 157 12.89 1.14 23.60
CA GLY A 157 13.16 1.38 22.20
C GLY A 157 12.02 0.94 21.29
N VAL A 158 11.88 1.65 20.17
CA VAL A 158 10.89 1.39 19.11
C VAL A 158 11.58 0.67 17.95
N VAL A 159 11.04 -0.47 17.51
CA VAL A 159 11.59 -1.27 16.43
C VAL A 159 10.68 -1.22 15.20
N GLY A 160 11.25 -0.82 14.06
CA GLY A 160 10.58 -0.86 12.76
C GLY A 160 10.50 -2.29 12.22
N THR A 161 9.42 -2.63 11.55
CA THR A 161 9.23 -3.92 10.88
C THR A 161 8.20 -3.81 9.75
N LEU A 162 8.09 -4.85 8.91
CA LEU A 162 7.04 -4.98 7.92
C LEU A 162 5.78 -5.63 8.51
N GLU A 163 4.65 -5.36 7.87
CA GLU A 163 3.36 -6.00 8.19
C GLU A 163 3.40 -7.51 7.95
N GLU A 164 2.71 -8.27 8.82
CA GLU A 164 2.44 -9.71 8.68
C GLU A 164 3.68 -10.62 8.65
N THR A 165 4.84 -10.11 9.02
CA THR A 165 6.07 -10.87 9.04
C THR A 165 6.29 -11.61 10.37
N ALA A 166 7.19 -12.58 10.35
CA ALA A 166 7.66 -13.23 11.58
C ALA A 166 8.30 -12.23 12.54
N ALA A 167 8.94 -11.19 12.01
CA ALA A 167 9.51 -10.10 12.79
C ALA A 167 8.45 -9.36 13.60
N GLU A 168 7.34 -8.99 12.97
CA GLU A 168 6.21 -8.35 13.67
C GLU A 168 5.65 -9.25 14.78
N ARG A 169 5.42 -10.52 14.47
CA ARG A 169 4.92 -11.50 15.45
C ARG A 169 5.87 -11.69 16.63
N LEU A 170 7.18 -11.67 16.38
CA LEU A 170 8.19 -11.78 17.43
C LEU A 170 8.18 -10.54 18.34
N LEU A 171 8.12 -9.34 17.77
CA LEU A 171 8.02 -8.08 18.53
C LEU A 171 6.78 -8.05 19.42
N ASP A 172 5.63 -8.51 18.90
CA ASP A 172 4.38 -8.64 19.68
C ASP A 172 4.52 -9.63 20.84
N LYS A 173 5.11 -10.81 20.57
CA LYS A 173 5.34 -11.84 21.59
C LYS A 173 6.24 -11.33 22.70
N MET A 174 7.24 -10.54 22.36
CA MET A 174 8.16 -9.93 23.31
C MET A 174 7.61 -8.66 23.98
N GLY A 175 6.52 -8.08 23.46
CA GLY A 175 5.94 -6.82 23.95
C GLY A 175 6.89 -5.64 23.76
N ILE A 176 7.52 -5.56 22.58
CA ILE A 176 8.41 -4.46 22.17
C ILE A 176 7.57 -3.44 21.40
N ALA A 177 7.78 -2.16 21.70
CA ALA A 177 7.16 -1.08 20.94
C ALA A 177 7.62 -1.14 19.48
N LYS A 178 6.67 -1.20 18.55
CA LYS A 178 6.96 -1.36 17.13
C LYS A 178 6.35 -0.26 16.28
N LYS A 179 6.95 -0.02 15.13
CA LYS A 179 6.40 0.76 14.05
C LYS A 179 6.35 -0.11 12.79
N VAL A 180 5.17 -0.23 12.21
CA VAL A 180 4.92 -1.14 11.09
C VAL A 180 4.88 -0.35 9.80
N TYR A 181 5.57 -0.84 8.77
CA TYR A 181 5.72 -0.21 7.47
C TYR A 181 5.14 -1.10 6.36
N ASP A 182 4.75 -0.48 5.25
CA ASP A 182 4.33 -1.18 4.04
C ASP A 182 5.52 -1.70 3.23
N GLY A 183 6.62 -0.94 3.22
CA GLY A 183 7.84 -1.25 2.50
C GLY A 183 9.08 -1.21 3.39
N GLN A 184 10.11 -1.94 2.97
CA GLN A 184 11.36 -2.05 3.72
C GLN A 184 12.20 -0.76 3.67
N VAL A 185 12.13 -0.02 2.57
CA VAL A 185 12.92 1.22 2.39
C VAL A 185 12.54 2.25 3.44
N GLU A 186 11.23 2.44 3.66
CA GLU A 186 10.69 3.39 4.63
C GLU A 186 11.14 3.09 6.06
N ALA A 187 11.22 1.81 6.42
CA ALA A 187 11.67 1.42 7.74
C ALA A 187 13.15 1.78 7.98
N TYR A 188 14.01 1.55 6.97
CA TYR A 188 15.43 1.91 7.08
C TYR A 188 15.65 3.43 7.04
N VAL A 189 14.89 4.17 6.24
CA VAL A 189 14.92 5.64 6.24
C VAL A 189 14.53 6.18 7.63
N ASP A 190 13.48 5.66 8.25
CA ASP A 190 13.07 6.07 9.58
C ASP A 190 14.11 5.70 10.66
N LEU A 191 14.81 4.58 10.49
CA LEU A 191 15.93 4.23 11.36
C LEU A 191 17.09 5.23 11.24
N GLU A 192 17.46 5.61 10.02
CA GLU A 192 18.51 6.62 9.78
C GLU A 192 18.15 7.98 10.38
N LEU A 193 16.88 8.39 10.23
CA LEU A 193 16.35 9.65 10.77
C LEU A 193 16.14 9.62 12.29
N GLY A 194 16.37 8.47 12.97
CA GLY A 194 16.20 8.33 14.41
C GLY A 194 14.76 8.29 14.89
N ARG A 195 13.81 8.02 14.01
CA ARG A 195 12.38 7.85 14.33
C ARG A 195 12.06 6.47 14.89
N THR A 196 12.94 5.50 14.65
CA THR A 196 13.00 4.19 15.32
C THR A 196 14.40 3.97 15.88
N ASP A 197 14.52 3.08 16.86
CA ASP A 197 15.82 2.74 17.47
C ASP A 197 16.49 1.57 16.73
N GLY A 198 15.68 0.64 16.22
CA GLY A 198 16.11 -0.50 15.43
C GLY A 198 15.12 -0.85 14.33
N VAL A 199 15.52 -1.73 13.43
CA VAL A 199 14.67 -2.38 12.42
C VAL A 199 14.90 -3.87 12.50
N LEU A 200 13.84 -4.67 12.58
CA LEU A 200 13.87 -6.12 12.56
C LEU A 200 13.19 -6.61 11.28
N MET A 201 13.95 -7.24 10.41
CA MET A 201 13.49 -7.80 9.14
C MET A 201 14.19 -9.09 8.81
N ASP A 202 13.73 -9.75 7.76
CA ASP A 202 14.36 -10.95 7.24
C ASP A 202 15.79 -10.65 6.80
N LEU A 203 16.69 -11.56 7.09
CA LEU A 203 18.12 -11.42 6.80
C LEU A 203 18.42 -11.08 5.34
N PRO A 204 17.73 -11.64 4.31
CA PRO A 204 17.94 -11.22 2.93
C PRO A 204 17.70 -9.73 2.70
N ILE A 205 16.64 -9.16 3.28
CA ILE A 205 16.34 -7.73 3.21
C ILE A 205 17.44 -6.91 3.89
N ALA A 206 17.86 -7.33 5.09
CA ALA A 206 18.91 -6.64 5.84
C ALA A 206 20.27 -6.68 5.10
N VAL A 207 20.62 -7.80 4.47
CA VAL A 207 21.84 -7.94 3.65
C VAL A 207 21.81 -7.00 2.45
N TYR A 208 20.66 -6.81 1.83
CA TYR A 208 20.56 -5.97 0.66
C TYR A 208 20.55 -4.47 1.00
N TYR A 209 19.74 -4.06 1.96
CA TYR A 209 19.52 -2.62 2.25
C TYR A 209 20.43 -2.08 3.34
N ALA A 210 20.68 -2.84 4.42
CA ALA A 210 21.40 -2.34 5.57
C ALA A 210 22.90 -2.61 5.53
N GLN A 211 23.32 -3.79 5.06
CA GLN A 211 24.75 -4.15 5.05
C GLN A 211 25.62 -3.20 4.20
N PRO A 212 25.20 -2.74 3.01
CA PRO A 212 26.00 -1.78 2.24
C PRO A 212 25.91 -0.34 2.75
N ASN A 213 25.01 -0.03 3.68
CA ASN A 213 24.78 1.32 4.16
C ASN A 213 25.70 1.66 5.36
N PRO A 214 26.65 2.60 5.23
CA PRO A 214 27.61 2.92 6.30
C PRO A 214 26.97 3.57 7.54
N LYS A 215 25.73 4.09 7.42
CA LYS A 215 24.98 4.65 8.54
C LYS A 215 24.33 3.56 9.43
N LEU A 216 24.28 2.32 8.95
CA LEU A 216 23.61 1.19 9.60
C LEU A 216 24.58 0.08 9.98
N LYS A 217 24.20 -0.75 10.94
CA LYS A 217 24.94 -1.94 11.32
C LYS A 217 24.01 -3.07 11.74
N PHE A 218 24.42 -4.31 11.51
CA PHE A 218 23.79 -5.47 12.13
C PHE A 218 24.07 -5.47 13.62
N THR A 219 23.07 -5.78 14.42
CA THR A 219 23.14 -5.77 15.87
C THR A 219 22.67 -7.12 16.40
N GLY A 220 23.51 -7.80 17.17
CA GLY A 220 23.29 -9.16 17.62
C GLY A 220 23.34 -10.21 16.51
N PRO A 221 23.25 -11.50 16.88
CA PRO A 221 23.14 -12.60 15.93
C PRO A 221 21.74 -12.62 15.27
N PRO A 222 21.60 -13.27 14.10
CA PRO A 222 20.29 -13.54 13.53
C PRO A 222 19.38 -14.27 14.52
N LEU A 223 18.08 -13.92 14.50
CA LEU A 223 17.07 -14.41 15.43
C LEU A 223 16.01 -15.20 14.67
N ALA A 224 15.35 -16.09 15.37
CA ALA A 224 14.21 -16.87 14.86
C ALA A 224 14.45 -17.42 13.45
N GLU A 225 13.76 -18.44 13.07
CA GLU A 225 13.88 -19.04 11.75
C GLU A 225 12.47 -19.27 11.20
N GLY A 226 12.36 -19.20 9.88
CA GLY A 226 11.15 -19.56 9.17
C GLY A 226 11.47 -20.02 7.76
N LEU A 227 10.45 -20.32 7.01
CA LEU A 227 10.56 -21.01 5.73
C LEU A 227 9.90 -20.18 4.63
N TYR A 228 10.62 -19.99 3.52
CA TYR A 228 10.01 -19.55 2.27
C TYR A 228 9.71 -20.74 1.37
N ALA A 229 8.50 -20.75 0.82
CA ALA A 229 8.09 -21.76 -0.14
C ALA A 229 7.23 -21.14 -1.26
N ILE A 230 7.15 -21.86 -2.38
CA ILE A 230 6.32 -21.45 -3.53
C ILE A 230 4.88 -21.82 -3.22
N ALA A 231 3.95 -20.89 -3.41
CA ALA A 231 2.53 -21.12 -3.18
C ALA A 231 1.80 -21.48 -4.48
N PHE A 232 0.87 -22.42 -4.36
CA PHE A 232 -0.02 -22.92 -5.42
C PHE A 232 -1.46 -22.93 -4.91
N ARG A 233 -2.45 -22.96 -5.83
CA ARG A 233 -3.83 -23.21 -5.42
C ARG A 233 -3.95 -24.61 -4.79
N MET A 234 -4.93 -24.77 -3.92
CA MET A 234 -5.17 -26.03 -3.20
C MET A 234 -5.42 -27.22 -4.11
N ASP A 235 -6.00 -27.01 -5.29
CA ASP A 235 -6.29 -28.03 -6.31
C ASP A 235 -5.09 -28.41 -7.20
N GLN A 236 -3.98 -27.67 -7.13
CA GLN A 236 -2.79 -27.87 -7.97
C GLN A 236 -1.73 -28.76 -7.32
N GLU A 237 -2.13 -29.86 -6.70
CA GLU A 237 -1.21 -30.80 -6.02
C GLU A 237 -0.12 -31.36 -6.93
N LYS A 238 -0.48 -31.75 -8.15
CA LYS A 238 0.49 -32.31 -9.12
C LYS A 238 1.56 -31.30 -9.51
N LEU A 239 1.17 -30.03 -9.67
CA LEU A 239 2.12 -28.97 -9.98
C LEU A 239 3.08 -28.72 -8.80
N ALA A 240 2.56 -28.63 -7.58
CA ALA A 240 3.39 -28.49 -6.39
C ALA A 240 4.41 -29.62 -6.25
N GLN A 241 4.00 -30.89 -6.47
CA GLN A 241 4.90 -32.05 -6.45
C GLN A 241 5.97 -32.00 -7.55
N GLN A 242 5.69 -31.39 -8.70
CA GLN A 242 6.71 -31.18 -9.74
C GLN A 242 7.77 -30.19 -9.28
N PHE A 243 7.35 -29.09 -8.65
CA PHE A 243 8.26 -28.12 -8.07
C PHE A 243 9.05 -28.69 -6.89
N ASP A 244 8.44 -29.52 -6.04
CA ASP A 244 9.15 -30.20 -4.94
C ASP A 244 10.34 -31.00 -5.45
N ARG A 245 10.12 -31.79 -6.50
CA ARG A 245 11.19 -32.60 -7.15
C ARG A 245 12.24 -31.73 -7.82
N ALA A 246 11.83 -30.62 -8.43
CA ALA A 246 12.77 -29.67 -9.03
C ALA A 246 13.66 -29.01 -7.97
N ILE A 247 13.06 -28.51 -6.87
CA ILE A 247 13.81 -27.91 -5.74
C ILE A 247 14.76 -28.97 -5.13
N GLU A 248 14.34 -30.21 -4.99
CA GLU A 248 15.17 -31.30 -4.47
C GLU A 248 16.40 -31.57 -5.37
N ARG A 249 16.21 -31.56 -6.70
CA ARG A 249 17.32 -31.66 -7.64
C ARG A 249 18.26 -30.46 -7.54
N LEU A 250 17.74 -29.22 -7.44
CA LEU A 250 18.54 -28.00 -7.28
C LEU A 250 19.32 -27.98 -5.96
N LEU A 251 18.79 -28.61 -4.91
CA LEU A 251 19.49 -28.80 -3.65
C LEU A 251 20.63 -29.83 -3.80
N SER A 252 20.33 -31.00 -4.37
CA SER A 252 21.28 -32.14 -4.47
C SER A 252 22.43 -31.85 -5.43
N ASN A 253 22.20 -31.09 -6.52
CA ASN A 253 23.24 -30.70 -7.48
C ASN A 253 24.03 -29.45 -7.10
N GLY A 254 23.68 -28.79 -5.97
CA GLY A 254 24.35 -27.60 -5.46
C GLY A 254 23.97 -26.28 -6.15
N ARG A 255 23.07 -26.30 -7.15
CA ARG A 255 22.67 -25.11 -7.90
C ARG A 255 22.00 -24.06 -7.01
N LEU A 256 21.20 -24.50 -6.05
CA LEU A 256 20.56 -23.61 -5.09
C LEU A 256 21.58 -22.89 -4.20
N ARG A 257 22.64 -23.61 -3.80
CA ARG A 257 23.77 -23.02 -3.03
C ARG A 257 24.51 -21.95 -3.85
N GLU A 258 24.77 -22.19 -5.13
CA GLU A 258 25.41 -21.22 -6.01
C GLU A 258 24.58 -19.93 -6.12
N ILE A 259 23.25 -20.05 -6.29
CA ILE A 259 22.34 -18.90 -6.34
C ILE A 259 22.46 -18.08 -5.05
N TYR A 260 22.37 -18.74 -3.88
CA TYR A 260 22.44 -18.01 -2.60
C TYR A 260 23.81 -17.40 -2.34
N GLN A 261 24.89 -18.05 -2.75
CA GLN A 261 26.26 -17.48 -2.64
C GLN A 261 26.43 -16.23 -3.51
N LYS A 262 25.90 -16.25 -4.74
CA LYS A 262 25.89 -15.10 -5.65
C LYS A 262 25.24 -13.86 -4.99
N TRP A 263 24.15 -14.06 -4.24
CA TRP A 263 23.41 -13.01 -3.55
C TRP A 263 23.85 -12.76 -2.11
N ARG A 264 24.91 -13.42 -1.63
CA ARG A 264 25.42 -13.37 -0.24
C ARG A 264 24.37 -13.80 0.80
N LEU A 265 23.49 -14.68 0.43
CA LEU A 265 22.39 -15.20 1.25
C LEU A 265 22.66 -16.58 1.83
N TRP A 266 23.77 -17.24 1.42
CA TRP A 266 24.13 -18.55 1.95
C TRP A 266 24.60 -18.45 3.39
N ASN A 267 23.99 -19.22 4.27
CA ASN A 267 24.41 -19.40 5.67
C ASN A 267 24.13 -20.85 6.12
N THR A 268 24.55 -21.21 7.33
CA THR A 268 24.40 -22.56 7.88
C THR A 268 22.95 -23.00 8.07
N ALA A 269 22.00 -22.06 8.20
CA ALA A 269 20.58 -22.39 8.30
C ALA A 269 20.06 -23.08 7.02
N GLN A 270 20.69 -22.80 5.86
CA GLN A 270 20.28 -23.40 4.57
C GLN A 270 20.57 -24.91 4.51
N GLU A 271 21.49 -25.44 5.34
CA GLU A 271 21.76 -26.87 5.42
C GLU A 271 20.53 -27.67 5.91
N LYS A 272 19.62 -27.01 6.64
CA LYS A 272 18.36 -27.60 7.08
C LYS A 272 17.41 -27.94 5.95
N LEU A 273 17.54 -27.31 4.76
CA LEU A 273 16.71 -27.59 3.59
C LEU A 273 16.83 -29.04 3.08
N ALA A 274 17.91 -29.75 3.44
CA ALA A 274 18.07 -31.18 3.16
C ALA A 274 17.19 -32.09 4.05
N GLY A 275 16.56 -31.56 5.11
CA GLY A 275 15.69 -32.30 6.02
C GLY A 275 14.29 -32.58 5.41
N GLU A 276 13.69 -33.70 5.82
CA GLU A 276 12.46 -34.20 5.18
C GLU A 276 11.15 -33.53 5.66
N ASP A 277 11.08 -32.81 6.79
CA ASP A 277 9.78 -32.45 7.37
C ASP A 277 9.71 -31.05 8.02
N LEU A 278 10.33 -30.06 7.37
CA LEU A 278 10.41 -28.68 7.87
C LEU A 278 9.04 -27.99 8.07
N VAL A 279 8.05 -28.35 7.26
CA VAL A 279 6.73 -27.70 7.29
C VAL A 279 5.89 -28.19 8.49
N SER A 280 6.09 -29.42 8.94
CA SER A 280 5.32 -29.97 10.08
C SER A 280 5.62 -29.25 11.39
N ASP A 281 6.83 -28.74 11.58
CA ASP A 281 7.20 -27.99 12.76
C ASP A 281 6.51 -26.62 12.83
N VAL A 282 6.30 -25.97 11.69
CA VAL A 282 5.53 -24.73 11.57
C VAL A 282 4.07 -24.94 11.98
N LEU A 283 3.49 -26.09 11.67
CA LEU A 283 2.12 -26.44 12.04
C LEU A 283 1.94 -26.64 13.54
N ARG A 284 2.98 -27.11 14.25
CA ARG A 284 2.95 -27.32 15.72
C ARG A 284 2.93 -26.01 16.51
N GLU A 285 3.52 -24.93 15.99
CA GLU A 285 3.53 -23.61 16.65
C GLU A 285 2.22 -22.83 16.53
N SER A 286 1.23 -23.30 15.78
CA SER A 286 0.03 -22.58 15.39
C SER A 286 -1.09 -22.58 16.41
N GLY A 287 -0.96 -21.85 17.51
CA GLY A 287 -1.97 -21.76 18.58
C GLY A 287 -2.90 -20.54 18.58
N ARG A 288 -2.76 -19.57 17.68
CA ARG A 288 -3.54 -18.32 17.74
C ARG A 288 -4.77 -18.35 16.80
N ARG A 289 -5.93 -18.76 17.34
CA ARG A 289 -7.21 -18.66 16.63
C ARG A 289 -7.67 -17.21 16.53
N TRP A 290 -8.16 -16.81 15.35
CA TRP A 290 -8.89 -15.56 15.16
C TRP A 290 -10.04 -15.48 16.15
N SER A 291 -10.18 -14.34 16.89
CA SER A 291 -11.27 -14.08 17.82
C SER A 291 -11.70 -12.63 17.70
N PHE A 292 -13.00 -12.39 17.46
CA PHE A 292 -13.59 -11.06 17.41
C PHE A 292 -13.28 -10.23 18.67
N ARG A 293 -13.38 -10.85 19.85
CA ARG A 293 -13.08 -10.19 21.13
C ARG A 293 -11.64 -9.64 21.22
N ARG A 294 -10.73 -10.24 20.48
CA ARG A 294 -9.33 -9.81 20.46
C ARG A 294 -9.10 -8.69 19.46
N TYR A 295 -9.73 -8.74 18.27
CA TYR A 295 -9.46 -7.81 17.19
C TYR A 295 -10.34 -6.56 17.22
N PHE A 296 -11.56 -6.64 17.76
CA PHE A 296 -12.47 -5.50 17.85
C PHE A 296 -11.89 -4.31 18.64
N PRO A 297 -11.23 -4.49 19.81
CA PRO A 297 -10.59 -3.39 20.52
C PRO A 297 -9.51 -2.68 19.69
N LEU A 298 -8.77 -3.41 18.84
CA LEU A 298 -7.75 -2.84 17.97
C LEU A 298 -8.38 -1.97 16.87
N LEU A 299 -9.49 -2.41 16.27
CA LEU A 299 -10.26 -1.56 15.34
C LEU A 299 -10.79 -0.29 16.01
N CYS A 300 -11.25 -0.41 17.26
CA CYS A 300 -11.68 0.77 18.03
C CYS A 300 -10.53 1.73 18.30
N GLN A 301 -9.32 1.24 18.59
CA GLN A 301 -8.14 2.08 18.73
C GLN A 301 -7.82 2.82 17.41
N GLY A 302 -7.85 2.12 16.27
CA GLY A 302 -7.71 2.74 14.96
C GLY A 302 -8.77 3.81 14.70
N ALA A 303 -10.03 3.57 15.10
CA ALA A 303 -11.10 4.55 14.99
C ALA A 303 -10.86 5.81 15.83
N VAL A 304 -10.30 5.66 17.04
CA VAL A 304 -9.91 6.82 17.87
C VAL A 304 -8.84 7.65 17.16
N VAL A 305 -7.80 7.02 16.60
CA VAL A 305 -6.75 7.71 15.83
C VAL A 305 -7.34 8.45 14.62
N THR A 306 -8.27 7.83 13.89
CA THR A 306 -9.00 8.47 12.78
C THR A 306 -9.70 9.76 13.23
N VAL A 307 -10.43 9.71 14.36
CA VAL A 307 -11.11 10.89 14.92
C VAL A 307 -10.11 11.96 15.39
N GLU A 308 -9.04 11.55 16.04
CA GLU A 308 -7.99 12.45 16.53
C GLU A 308 -7.34 13.24 15.38
N ILE A 309 -6.92 12.55 14.30
CA ILE A 309 -6.37 13.21 13.11
C ILE A 309 -7.39 14.19 12.53
N THR A 310 -8.65 13.76 12.38
CA THR A 310 -9.71 14.60 11.82
C THR A 310 -9.88 15.90 12.59
N LEU A 311 -10.01 15.80 13.93
CA LEU A 311 -10.24 16.96 14.77
C LEU A 311 -9.04 17.91 14.82
N LEU A 312 -7.83 17.37 14.94
CA LEU A 312 -6.62 18.18 14.97
C LEU A 312 -6.37 18.88 13.64
N SER A 313 -6.51 18.14 12.52
CA SER A 313 -6.32 18.69 11.17
C SER A 313 -7.38 19.74 10.84
N MET A 314 -8.66 19.50 11.18
CA MET A 314 -9.72 20.46 10.96
C MET A 314 -9.56 21.71 11.82
N SER A 315 -9.13 21.56 13.06
CA SER A 315 -8.82 22.70 13.93
C SER A 315 -7.73 23.57 13.32
N LEU A 316 -6.67 22.95 12.82
CA LEU A 316 -5.58 23.66 12.14
C LEU A 316 -6.07 24.32 10.83
N ALA A 317 -6.90 23.64 10.06
CA ALA A 317 -7.47 24.15 8.82
C ALA A 317 -8.34 25.41 9.07
N VAL A 318 -9.19 25.37 10.08
CA VAL A 318 -10.02 26.52 10.50
C VAL A 318 -9.17 27.70 10.97
N LEU A 319 -8.15 27.43 11.79
CA LEU A 319 -7.24 28.45 12.31
C LEU A 319 -6.44 29.16 11.21
N LEU A 320 -5.99 28.42 10.20
CA LEU A 320 -5.22 28.97 9.07
C LEU A 320 -6.12 29.52 7.96
N GLY A 321 -7.24 28.87 7.67
CA GLY A 321 -8.14 29.24 6.58
C GLY A 321 -8.74 30.64 6.70
N MET A 322 -9.13 31.04 7.92
CA MET A 322 -9.71 32.36 8.14
C MET A 322 -8.71 33.52 7.86
N PRO A 323 -7.50 33.55 8.42
CA PRO A 323 -6.49 34.54 8.03
C PRO A 323 -6.20 34.56 6.52
N ILE A 324 -6.07 33.39 5.89
CA ILE A 324 -5.81 33.30 4.45
C ILE A 324 -6.97 33.90 3.64
N ALA A 325 -8.22 33.62 4.01
CA ALA A 325 -9.40 34.22 3.38
C ALA A 325 -9.41 35.75 3.51
N LEU A 326 -9.10 36.28 4.70
CA LEU A 326 -9.04 37.74 4.96
C LEU A 326 -7.88 38.37 4.17
N LEU A 327 -6.72 37.75 4.07
CA LEU A 327 -5.62 38.24 3.26
C LEU A 327 -6.03 38.29 1.75
N ARG A 328 -6.75 37.31 1.25
CA ARG A 328 -7.26 37.32 -0.13
C ARG A 328 -8.33 38.37 -0.38
N LEU A 329 -9.10 38.74 0.64
CA LEU A 329 -10.16 39.74 0.50
C LEU A 329 -9.67 41.20 0.68
N TYR A 330 -8.82 41.45 1.66
CA TYR A 330 -8.55 42.80 2.14
C TYR A 330 -7.09 43.21 2.12
N ALA A 331 -6.13 42.28 1.94
CA ALA A 331 -4.72 42.62 1.99
C ALA A 331 -4.22 43.34 0.71
N PRO A 332 -3.11 44.10 0.82
CA PRO A 332 -2.44 44.68 -0.35
C PRO A 332 -1.95 43.58 -1.32
N ALA A 333 -1.72 43.98 -2.58
CA ALA A 333 -1.46 43.08 -3.68
C ALA A 333 -0.42 41.97 -3.43
N PRO A 334 0.76 42.21 -2.82
CA PRO A 334 1.76 41.15 -2.60
C PRO A 334 1.29 40.08 -1.63
N LEU A 335 0.63 40.47 -0.51
CA LEU A 335 0.09 39.51 0.47
C LEU A 335 -1.11 38.74 -0.08
N ARG A 336 -1.96 39.43 -0.85
CA ARG A 336 -3.08 38.78 -1.56
C ARG A 336 -2.58 37.77 -2.58
N LEU A 337 -1.52 38.10 -3.33
CA LEU A 337 -0.90 37.18 -4.29
C LEU A 337 -0.34 35.93 -3.56
N ALA A 338 0.42 36.13 -2.49
CA ALA A 338 0.96 35.03 -1.69
C ALA A 338 -0.13 34.10 -1.15
N ALA A 339 -1.22 34.65 -0.60
CA ALA A 339 -2.36 33.87 -0.14
C ALA A 339 -3.08 33.14 -1.29
N THR A 340 -3.11 33.74 -2.48
CA THR A 340 -3.70 33.09 -3.66
C THR A 340 -2.82 31.92 -4.13
N ILE A 341 -1.50 32.13 -4.22
CA ILE A 341 -0.55 31.04 -4.57
C ILE A 341 -0.66 29.89 -3.59
N TYR A 342 -0.75 30.15 -2.28
CA TYR A 342 -0.97 29.12 -1.27
C TYR A 342 -2.23 28.29 -1.56
N VAL A 343 -3.37 28.95 -1.78
CA VAL A 343 -4.63 28.26 -2.03
C VAL A 343 -4.59 27.43 -3.30
N GLU A 344 -4.08 27.99 -4.40
CA GLU A 344 -3.97 27.25 -5.68
C GLU A 344 -3.00 26.08 -5.57
N PHE A 345 -1.89 26.24 -4.87
CA PHE A 345 -0.90 25.19 -4.65
C PHE A 345 -1.49 24.00 -3.87
N PHE A 346 -2.04 24.25 -2.67
CA PHE A 346 -2.55 23.17 -1.81
C PHE A 346 -3.83 22.52 -2.34
N ARG A 347 -4.64 23.21 -3.13
CA ARG A 347 -5.80 22.62 -3.82
C ARG A 347 -5.44 21.91 -5.11
N GLY A 348 -4.33 22.28 -5.74
CA GLY A 348 -3.86 21.69 -7.00
C GLY A 348 -3.05 20.41 -6.82
N ILE A 349 -2.53 20.12 -5.62
CA ILE A 349 -1.71 18.94 -5.36
C ILE A 349 -2.53 17.86 -4.66
N PRO A 350 -2.46 16.58 -5.11
CA PRO A 350 -3.06 15.46 -4.38
C PRO A 350 -2.51 15.39 -2.94
N VAL A 351 -3.42 15.25 -1.97
CA VAL A 351 -3.03 15.19 -0.54
C VAL A 351 -2.07 14.03 -0.25
N LEU A 352 -2.22 12.91 -0.95
CA LEU A 352 -1.30 11.79 -0.86
C LEU A 352 0.15 12.20 -1.17
N LEU A 353 0.35 12.92 -2.28
CA LEU A 353 1.67 13.41 -2.68
C LEU A 353 2.25 14.40 -1.66
N LEU A 354 1.39 15.27 -1.10
CA LEU A 354 1.77 16.20 -0.04
C LEU A 354 2.25 15.46 1.21
N LEU A 355 1.55 14.40 1.62
CA LEU A 355 1.95 13.57 2.77
C LEU A 355 3.30 12.89 2.55
N TYR A 356 3.54 12.31 1.36
CA TYR A 356 4.85 11.74 1.00
C TYR A 356 5.95 12.79 1.03
N PHE A 357 5.69 13.97 0.46
CA PHE A 357 6.67 15.06 0.47
C PHE A 357 7.02 15.51 1.89
N LEU A 358 6.02 15.69 2.75
CA LEU A 358 6.24 16.11 4.14
C LEU A 358 6.92 15.01 4.98
N TYR A 359 6.62 13.75 4.72
CA TYR A 359 7.12 12.65 5.54
C TYR A 359 8.51 12.17 5.11
N TYR A 360 8.75 12.03 3.81
CA TYR A 360 10.01 11.53 3.24
C TYR A 360 10.86 12.63 2.61
N GLY A 361 10.26 13.58 1.90
CA GLY A 361 10.98 14.63 1.18
C GLY A 361 11.50 15.75 2.09
N LEU A 362 10.67 16.23 3.02
CA LEU A 362 11.07 17.31 3.92
C LEU A 362 12.30 16.97 4.78
N PRO A 363 12.45 15.75 5.35
CA PRO A 363 13.66 15.38 6.09
C PRO A 363 14.94 15.45 5.26
N THR A 364 14.90 15.08 3.98
CA THR A 364 16.06 15.17 3.07
C THR A 364 16.51 16.63 2.89
N ILE A 365 15.56 17.55 2.74
CA ILE A 365 15.84 18.99 2.68
C ILE A 365 16.35 19.49 4.04
N ALA A 366 15.73 19.02 5.13
CA ALA A 366 16.08 19.41 6.49
C ALA A 366 17.50 18.98 6.88
N GLU A 367 17.95 17.81 6.44
CA GLU A 367 19.34 17.34 6.63
C GLU A 367 20.32 18.29 5.93
N HIS A 368 20.04 18.68 4.67
CA HIS A 368 20.88 19.59 3.91
C HIS A 368 21.04 20.99 4.55
N TYR A 369 19.97 21.52 5.16
CA TYR A 369 19.96 22.83 5.80
C TYR A 369 20.09 22.79 7.32
N ASN A 370 20.43 21.64 7.93
CA ASN A 370 20.54 21.43 9.38
C ASN A 370 19.29 21.83 10.19
N LEU A 371 18.10 21.62 9.63
CA LEU A 371 16.82 21.92 10.28
C LEU A 371 16.36 20.76 11.17
N GLY A 372 17.05 20.51 12.27
CA GLY A 372 16.84 19.33 13.13
C GLY A 372 15.42 19.12 13.66
N TRP A 373 14.57 20.15 13.71
CA TRP A 373 13.17 20.01 14.09
C TRP A 373 12.32 19.27 13.04
N ALA A 374 12.58 19.54 11.76
CA ALA A 374 11.83 18.92 10.66
C ALA A 374 12.15 17.43 10.49
N MET A 375 13.37 17.01 10.88
CA MET A 375 13.78 15.60 10.88
C MET A 375 13.04 14.78 11.96
N LYS A 376 12.55 15.44 13.03
CA LYS A 376 11.92 14.77 14.18
C LYS A 376 10.39 14.67 14.07
N LEU A 377 9.78 15.15 12.99
CA LEU A 377 8.34 15.05 12.80
C LEU A 377 7.91 13.58 12.67
N GLY A 378 7.07 13.14 13.59
CA GLY A 378 6.48 11.80 13.54
C GLY A 378 5.32 11.71 12.54
N PRO A 379 4.85 10.48 12.21
CA PRO A 379 3.78 10.27 11.23
C PRO A 379 2.49 11.02 11.57
N MET A 380 2.09 11.02 12.85
CA MET A 380 0.90 11.69 13.34
C MET A 380 0.97 13.22 13.13
N GLN A 381 2.12 13.82 13.43
CA GLN A 381 2.35 15.24 13.22
C GLN A 381 2.33 15.62 11.74
N VAL A 382 2.95 14.79 10.90
CA VAL A 382 2.92 14.98 9.43
C VAL A 382 1.50 14.84 8.89
N ALA A 383 0.72 13.87 9.37
CA ALA A 383 -0.68 13.72 8.98
C ALA A 383 -1.50 14.98 9.30
N VAL A 384 -1.40 15.46 10.56
CA VAL A 384 -2.11 16.66 11.01
C VAL A 384 -1.68 17.90 10.22
N LEU A 385 -0.38 18.09 9.99
CA LEU A 385 0.13 19.21 9.19
C LEU A 385 -0.29 19.11 7.73
N GLY A 386 -0.15 17.97 7.10
CA GLY A 386 -0.49 17.76 5.69
C GLY A 386 -1.96 18.02 5.41
N PHE A 387 -2.86 17.40 6.17
CA PHE A 387 -4.29 17.66 6.06
C PHE A 387 -4.65 19.07 6.49
N GLY A 388 -4.10 19.57 7.59
CA GLY A 388 -4.37 20.91 8.08
C GLY A 388 -4.02 21.99 7.06
N LEU A 389 -2.86 21.90 6.42
CA LEU A 389 -2.44 22.82 5.36
C LEU A 389 -3.30 22.68 4.10
N ASN A 390 -3.59 21.45 3.68
CA ASN A 390 -4.41 21.20 2.51
C ASN A 390 -5.84 21.72 2.72
N TYR A 391 -6.49 21.33 3.81
CA TYR A 391 -7.87 21.75 4.11
C TYR A 391 -7.97 23.23 4.48
N ALA A 392 -6.92 23.88 4.99
CA ALA A 392 -6.91 25.33 5.18
C ALA A 392 -7.12 26.09 3.85
N ALA A 393 -6.66 25.56 2.74
CA ALA A 393 -6.88 26.15 1.42
C ALA A 393 -8.35 26.03 0.98
N TYR A 394 -9.01 24.90 1.27
CA TYR A 394 -10.45 24.74 1.01
C TYR A 394 -11.28 25.62 1.93
N GLU A 395 -10.99 25.63 3.23
CA GLU A 395 -11.66 26.49 4.21
C GLU A 395 -11.50 27.98 3.87
N ALA A 396 -10.31 28.41 3.42
CA ALA A 396 -10.09 29.78 2.98
C ALA A 396 -11.03 30.20 1.85
N GLU A 397 -11.30 29.30 0.90
CA GLU A 397 -12.27 29.57 -0.19
C GLU A 397 -13.71 29.60 0.31
N ILE A 398 -14.10 28.68 1.18
CA ILE A 398 -15.43 28.66 1.81
C ILE A 398 -15.64 29.95 2.56
N TYR A 399 -14.70 30.41 3.36
CA TYR A 399 -14.79 31.66 4.13
C TYR A 399 -14.85 32.87 3.20
N ARG A 400 -13.98 32.92 2.18
CA ARG A 400 -13.99 34.00 1.19
C ARG A 400 -15.33 34.07 0.46
N ALA A 401 -15.88 32.94 0.04
CA ALA A 401 -17.16 32.87 -0.66
C ALA A 401 -18.31 33.29 0.28
N GLY A 402 -18.34 32.79 1.52
CA GLY A 402 -19.37 33.14 2.50
C GLY A 402 -19.37 34.63 2.89
N ILE A 403 -18.19 35.25 3.01
CA ILE A 403 -18.09 36.68 3.30
C ILE A 403 -18.55 37.52 2.08
N ARG A 404 -18.17 37.12 0.86
CA ARG A 404 -18.57 37.79 -0.38
C ARG A 404 -20.06 37.64 -0.70
N ALA A 405 -20.70 36.61 -0.22
CA ALA A 405 -22.13 36.38 -0.43
C ALA A 405 -23.00 37.40 0.35
N ILE A 406 -22.46 38.13 1.32
CA ILE A 406 -23.21 39.12 2.07
C ILE A 406 -23.41 40.35 1.17
N PRO A 407 -24.67 40.82 1.01
CA PRO A 407 -25.00 41.98 0.19
C PRO A 407 -24.22 43.23 0.59
N VAL A 408 -23.72 43.98 -0.39
CA VAL A 408 -22.95 45.22 -0.17
C VAL A 408 -23.75 46.23 0.64
N GLY A 409 -25.08 46.26 0.50
CA GLY A 409 -25.96 47.12 1.29
C GLY A 409 -25.85 46.95 2.80
N GLN A 410 -25.40 45.78 3.29
CA GLN A 410 -25.14 45.59 4.73
C GLN A 410 -23.91 46.41 5.20
N TRP A 411 -22.91 46.51 4.33
CA TRP A 411 -21.74 47.35 4.58
C TRP A 411 -22.06 48.83 4.51
N GLU A 412 -22.86 49.23 3.50
CA GLU A 412 -23.30 50.62 3.30
C GLU A 412 -24.21 51.11 4.44
N ALA A 413 -25.17 50.29 4.87
CA ALA A 413 -26.04 50.60 6.00
C ALA A 413 -25.27 50.77 7.30
N ALA A 414 -24.30 49.90 7.56
CA ALA A 414 -23.43 50.01 8.72
C ALA A 414 -22.57 51.28 8.68
N ALA A 415 -22.03 51.64 7.52
CA ALA A 415 -21.25 52.85 7.32
C ALA A 415 -22.10 54.10 7.54
N SER A 416 -23.37 54.13 7.08
CA SER A 416 -24.33 55.21 7.29
C SER A 416 -24.66 55.43 8.77
N LEU A 417 -24.54 54.35 9.58
CA LEU A 417 -24.68 54.45 11.06
C LEU A 417 -23.36 54.82 11.75
N GLY A 418 -22.31 55.18 11.01
CA GLY A 418 -21.01 55.59 11.57
C GLY A 418 -20.19 54.43 12.14
N MET A 419 -20.48 53.19 11.80
CA MET A 419 -19.74 52.03 12.29
C MET A 419 -18.36 51.93 11.64
N ARG A 420 -17.32 51.66 12.46
CA ARG A 420 -15.98 51.39 11.97
C ARG A 420 -15.92 50.04 11.23
N PRO A 421 -15.12 49.90 10.17
CA PRO A 421 -15.06 48.67 9.34
C PRO A 421 -14.91 47.38 10.15
N TRP A 422 -14.07 47.36 11.16
CA TRP A 422 -13.90 46.21 12.04
C TRP A 422 -15.16 45.87 12.87
N ALA A 423 -15.84 46.90 13.38
CA ALA A 423 -17.09 46.73 14.11
C ALA A 423 -18.20 46.20 13.20
N THR A 424 -18.30 46.72 11.97
CA THR A 424 -19.20 46.24 10.92
C THR A 424 -18.93 44.77 10.60
N PHE A 425 -17.67 44.44 10.32
CA PHE A 425 -17.29 43.04 10.04
C PHE A 425 -17.67 42.11 11.19
N ARG A 426 -17.26 42.44 12.43
CA ARG A 426 -17.46 41.55 13.58
C ARG A 426 -18.92 41.41 13.98
N ARG A 427 -19.73 42.50 13.94
CA ARG A 427 -21.08 42.51 14.48
C ARG A 427 -22.19 42.30 13.48
N ILE A 428 -21.93 42.55 12.20
CA ILE A 428 -22.96 42.46 11.13
C ILE A 428 -22.61 41.37 10.10
N ILE A 429 -21.42 41.48 9.50
CA ILE A 429 -21.04 40.64 8.39
C ILE A 429 -20.71 39.19 8.82
N LEU A 430 -19.80 39.06 9.80
CA LEU A 430 -19.33 37.74 10.24
C LEU A 430 -20.45 36.83 10.77
N PRO A 431 -21.39 37.28 11.61
CA PRO A 431 -22.51 36.43 12.04
C PRO A 431 -23.43 35.96 10.91
N GLN A 432 -23.59 36.79 9.87
CA GLN A 432 -24.37 36.42 8.68
C GLN A 432 -23.55 35.44 7.82
N ALA A 433 -22.28 35.72 7.57
CA ALA A 433 -21.38 34.89 6.79
C ALA A 433 -21.23 33.46 7.41
N ILE A 434 -21.12 33.35 8.75
CA ILE A 434 -21.03 32.07 9.44
C ILE A 434 -22.19 31.13 9.07
N ARG A 435 -23.41 31.66 8.93
CA ARG A 435 -24.57 30.86 8.56
C ARG A 435 -24.39 30.19 7.18
N GLY A 436 -23.78 30.88 6.22
CA GLY A 436 -23.48 30.34 4.89
C GLY A 436 -22.22 29.46 4.86
N ILE A 437 -21.28 29.68 5.80
CA ILE A 437 -19.99 28.97 5.88
C ILE A 437 -20.14 27.59 6.55
N LEU A 438 -20.95 27.49 7.61
CA LEU A 438 -21.02 26.28 8.44
C LEU A 438 -21.47 25.00 7.66
N PRO A 439 -22.45 25.02 6.74
CA PRO A 439 -22.81 23.83 6.00
C PRO A 439 -21.66 23.27 5.13
N PRO A 440 -21.00 24.03 4.24
CA PRO A 440 -19.88 23.52 3.47
C PRO A 440 -18.68 23.09 4.35
N MET A 441 -18.36 23.85 5.39
CA MET A 441 -17.32 23.49 6.38
C MET A 441 -17.60 22.12 7.04
N THR A 442 -18.87 21.84 7.39
CA THR A 442 -19.26 20.54 7.95
C THR A 442 -19.13 19.42 6.92
N ASN A 443 -19.39 19.70 5.64
CA ASN A 443 -19.17 18.73 4.57
C ASN A 443 -17.68 18.43 4.40
N ASP A 444 -16.83 19.46 4.48
CA ASP A 444 -15.36 19.28 4.44
C ASP A 444 -14.85 18.47 5.65
N LEU A 445 -15.42 18.65 6.83
CA LEU A 445 -15.11 17.81 7.99
C LEU A 445 -15.46 16.33 7.73
N VAL A 446 -16.59 16.03 7.08
CA VAL A 446 -16.98 14.66 6.72
C VAL A 446 -16.07 14.09 5.62
N ALA A 447 -15.61 14.93 4.69
CA ALA A 447 -14.65 14.55 3.65
C ALA A 447 -13.28 14.22 4.29
N LEU A 448 -12.74 15.13 5.08
CA LEU A 448 -11.49 14.97 5.81
C LEU A 448 -11.50 13.69 6.67
N PHE A 449 -12.61 13.42 7.37
CA PHE A 449 -12.75 12.19 8.16
C PHE A 449 -12.55 10.92 7.32
N LYS A 450 -12.98 10.90 6.06
CA LYS A 450 -12.76 9.75 5.16
C LYS A 450 -11.35 9.77 4.56
N ASP A 451 -10.83 10.96 4.25
CA ASP A 451 -9.51 11.14 3.66
C ASP A 451 -8.39 10.76 4.65
N THR A 452 -8.67 10.72 5.97
CA THR A 452 -7.70 10.20 6.95
C THR A 452 -7.25 8.78 6.65
N SER A 453 -8.02 7.98 5.92
CA SER A 453 -7.60 6.65 5.45
C SER A 453 -6.33 6.67 4.61
N ILE A 454 -6.01 7.81 3.96
CA ILE A 454 -4.82 7.99 3.12
C ILE A 454 -3.54 7.98 3.96
N VAL A 455 -3.58 8.35 5.25
CA VAL A 455 -2.36 8.37 6.09
C VAL A 455 -1.79 6.98 6.40
N SER A 456 -2.51 5.94 6.07
CA SER A 456 -2.00 4.56 6.14
C SER A 456 -0.66 4.40 5.42
N VAL A 457 -0.41 5.20 4.35
CA VAL A 457 0.82 5.17 3.55
C VAL A 457 2.05 5.75 4.25
N ILE A 458 1.87 6.55 5.31
CA ILE A 458 2.97 7.13 6.11
C ILE A 458 3.07 6.48 7.50
N ALA A 459 2.71 5.19 7.57
CA ALA A 459 2.79 4.35 8.77
C ALA A 459 1.97 4.86 9.98
N VAL A 460 0.86 5.55 9.76
CA VAL A 460 -0.13 5.86 10.80
C VAL A 460 -1.13 4.72 10.89
N VAL A 461 -1.26 4.10 12.06
CA VAL A 461 -2.20 3.00 12.30
C VAL A 461 -3.56 3.55 12.71
N GLU A 462 -4.28 4.10 11.72
CA GLU A 462 -5.68 4.51 11.83
C GLU A 462 -6.62 3.34 11.47
N LEU A 463 -7.92 3.57 11.40
CA LEU A 463 -8.92 2.51 11.25
C LEU A 463 -8.73 1.67 9.97
N THR A 464 -8.41 2.28 8.82
CA THR A 464 -8.17 1.54 7.56
C THR A 464 -6.88 0.73 7.62
N LYS A 465 -5.81 1.31 8.19
CA LYS A 465 -4.55 0.59 8.39
C LYS A 465 -4.75 -0.59 9.34
N GLN A 466 -5.50 -0.40 10.42
CA GLN A 466 -5.82 -1.47 11.36
C GLN A 466 -6.65 -2.59 10.69
N TYR A 467 -7.60 -2.22 9.81
CA TYR A 467 -8.30 -3.20 8.98
C TYR A 467 -7.34 -3.99 8.10
N GLN A 468 -6.42 -3.30 7.41
CA GLN A 468 -5.44 -3.95 6.54
C GLN A 468 -4.60 -4.97 7.33
N ILE A 469 -4.04 -4.56 8.48
CA ILE A 469 -3.24 -5.43 9.35
C ILE A 469 -4.04 -6.67 9.78
N LEU A 470 -5.27 -6.49 10.24
CA LEU A 470 -6.08 -7.59 10.80
C LEU A 470 -6.64 -8.52 9.72
N SER A 471 -7.08 -7.96 8.58
CA SER A 471 -7.64 -8.76 7.49
C SER A 471 -6.60 -9.65 6.82
N LYS A 472 -5.38 -9.13 6.66
CA LYS A 472 -4.26 -9.87 6.09
C LYS A 472 -3.76 -10.97 7.03
N SER A 473 -3.57 -10.66 8.33
CA SER A 473 -3.08 -11.62 9.33
C SER A 473 -4.06 -12.78 9.59
N SER A 474 -5.34 -12.61 9.29
CA SER A 474 -6.38 -13.62 9.48
C SER A 474 -6.96 -14.18 8.20
N LEU A 475 -6.64 -13.60 7.03
CA LEU A 475 -7.26 -13.83 5.73
C LEU A 475 -8.79 -13.64 5.72
N LYS A 476 -9.33 -12.84 6.68
CA LYS A 476 -10.75 -12.59 6.89
C LYS A 476 -11.16 -11.19 6.41
N TYR A 477 -10.94 -10.93 5.13
CA TYR A 477 -11.16 -9.62 4.51
C TYR A 477 -12.62 -9.16 4.63
N LEU A 478 -13.58 -10.05 4.38
CA LEU A 478 -14.98 -9.69 4.39
C LEU A 478 -15.49 -9.39 5.82
N GLU A 479 -15.23 -10.28 6.77
CA GLU A 479 -15.76 -10.16 8.13
C GLU A 479 -15.21 -8.91 8.83
N ILE A 480 -13.88 -8.69 8.74
CA ILE A 480 -13.24 -7.53 9.36
C ILE A 480 -13.58 -6.25 8.57
N GLY A 481 -13.68 -6.33 7.24
CA GLY A 481 -14.09 -5.22 6.39
C GLY A 481 -15.50 -4.73 6.70
N LEU A 482 -16.47 -5.63 6.92
CA LEU A 482 -17.82 -5.25 7.32
C LEU A 482 -17.83 -4.54 8.68
N VAL A 483 -17.07 -5.04 9.67
CA VAL A 483 -16.97 -4.39 10.99
C VAL A 483 -16.34 -3.01 10.85
N THR A 484 -15.29 -2.88 10.06
CA THR A 484 -14.62 -1.60 9.79
C THR A 484 -15.55 -0.60 9.11
N ALA A 485 -16.29 -1.06 8.07
CA ALA A 485 -17.28 -0.24 7.38
C ALA A 485 -18.40 0.21 8.33
N MET A 486 -18.85 -0.67 9.24
CA MET A 486 -19.84 -0.29 10.27
C MET A 486 -19.28 0.77 11.21
N LEU A 487 -18.03 0.68 11.64
CA LEU A 487 -17.39 1.72 12.47
C LEU A 487 -17.31 3.05 11.73
N TYR A 488 -16.89 3.06 10.45
CA TYR A 488 -16.90 4.28 9.63
C TYR A 488 -18.31 4.87 9.50
N LEU A 489 -19.34 4.04 9.24
CA LEU A 489 -20.72 4.49 9.16
C LEU A 489 -21.24 5.04 10.49
N LEU A 490 -20.92 4.38 11.60
CA LEU A 490 -21.31 4.81 12.95
C LEU A 490 -20.77 6.21 13.27
N MET A 491 -19.57 6.54 12.80
CA MET A 491 -18.95 7.85 13.00
C MET A 491 -19.39 8.89 11.96
N SER A 492 -19.43 8.54 10.67
CA SER A 492 -19.70 9.49 9.59
C SER A 492 -21.18 9.86 9.43
N VAL A 493 -22.12 8.93 9.70
CA VAL A 493 -23.56 9.20 9.57
C VAL A 493 -24.07 10.28 10.53
N PRO A 494 -23.69 10.31 11.83
CA PRO A 494 -24.04 11.42 12.71
C PRO A 494 -23.50 12.78 12.22
N LEU A 495 -22.25 12.82 11.76
CA LEU A 495 -21.64 14.02 11.19
C LEU A 495 -22.40 14.50 9.94
N GLY A 496 -22.72 13.59 9.02
CA GLY A 496 -23.52 13.92 7.82
C GLY A 496 -24.96 14.33 8.13
N ARG A 497 -25.56 13.81 9.21
CA ARG A 497 -26.86 14.27 9.67
C ARG A 497 -26.79 15.69 10.26
N LEU A 498 -25.71 15.97 11.00
CA LEU A 498 -25.47 17.32 11.52
C LEU A 498 -25.31 18.33 10.38
N SER A 499 -24.49 18.01 9.37
CA SER A 499 -24.32 18.86 8.17
C SER A 499 -25.66 19.18 7.50
N ARG A 500 -26.47 18.15 7.22
CA ARG A 500 -27.80 18.37 6.61
C ARG A 500 -28.76 19.21 7.48
N ARG A 501 -28.72 19.03 8.80
CA ARG A 501 -29.54 19.88 9.70
C ARG A 501 -29.09 21.32 9.68
N LEU A 502 -27.79 21.60 9.65
CA LEU A 502 -27.25 22.94 9.53
C LEU A 502 -27.63 23.57 8.19
N GLU A 503 -27.51 22.84 7.10
CA GLU A 503 -27.92 23.26 5.76
C GLU A 503 -29.42 23.59 5.70
N GLN A 504 -30.27 22.72 6.25
CA GLN A 504 -31.73 22.97 6.28
C GLN A 504 -32.13 24.18 7.13
N ARG A 505 -31.37 24.41 8.24
CA ARG A 505 -31.67 25.50 9.18
C ARG A 505 -31.13 26.85 8.71
N TRP A 506 -29.98 26.85 8.04
CA TRP A 506 -29.26 28.08 7.68
C TRP A 506 -28.99 28.25 6.19
N GLY A 507 -29.15 27.23 5.36
CA GLY A 507 -28.95 27.28 3.91
C GLY A 507 -30.12 27.90 3.13
N LYS A 508 -31.28 28.14 3.76
CA LYS A 508 -32.34 28.99 3.23
C LYS A 508 -31.99 30.43 3.62
N GLY A 509 -31.27 31.12 2.72
CA GLY A 509 -31.10 32.57 2.84
C GLY A 509 -32.45 33.27 2.81
N PRO A 510 -32.50 34.51 3.31
CA PRO A 510 -33.70 35.32 3.28
C PRO A 510 -34.16 35.58 1.86
#